data_b2e4e0d22ab36deaa074736dfb6fafb7
#
_entry.id   b2e4e0d22ab36deaa074736dfb6fafb7
#
_cell.length_a   1.000
_cell.length_b   1.000
_cell.length_c   1.000
_cell.angle_alpha   90.00
_cell.angle_beta   90.00
_cell.angle_gamma   90.00
#
_symmetry.space_group_name_H-M   'P 1'
#
loop_
_entity.id
_entity.type
_entity.pdbx_description
1 polymer ?
#
loop_
_entity_poly.entity_id
_entity_poly.type
_entity_poly.pdbx_seq_one_letter_code
_entity_poly.pdbx_strand_id
1 'polypeptide(L)'
;ANQKLSALGLSTSSVSGLNRIELRAPFDGIVIEKHLSLGEAVKEDAAVFTISDLSQVWAEINVPAKDLPAVRVGEKVTIKATAFDASATGTVAFVGALIGEQTRTAKARVVLDNPKGAWRPGLFVNVEVVSEETVAPVTISADAVQNVGEKPVVFLKVDGGFLAQPVKLGRSDGKRVEVLSGLKAGMP
;
A
#
# COMPACT_ATOMS: atom_id res chain seq x y z
N ALA A 1 1.89 14.80 46.13
CA ALA A 1 1.48 13.40 45.84
C ALA A 1 0.26 13.34 44.90
N ASN A 2 -0.82 14.08 45.17
CA ASN A 2 -2.08 14.03 44.39
C ASN A 2 -1.93 14.51 42.94
N GLN A 3 -1.06 15.49 42.65
CA GLN A 3 -0.81 15.98 41.29
C GLN A 3 -0.07 14.95 40.40
N LYS A 4 0.81 14.10 40.97
CA LYS A 4 1.46 13.02 40.23
C LYS A 4 0.50 11.88 39.91
N LEU A 5 -0.47 11.59 40.76
CA LEU A 5 -1.47 10.55 40.55
C LEU A 5 -2.49 10.99 39.47
N SER A 6 -2.89 12.25 39.44
CA SER A 6 -3.80 12.76 38.39
C SER A 6 -3.15 12.84 37.03
N ALA A 7 -1.84 13.06 36.93
CA ALA A 7 -1.08 13.01 35.68
C ALA A 7 -0.97 11.59 35.10
N LEU A 8 -1.14 10.56 35.93
CA LEU A 8 -1.19 9.15 35.55
C LEU A 8 -2.63 8.64 35.28
N GLY A 9 -3.63 9.54 35.27
CA GLY A 9 -5.03 9.17 35.10
C GLY A 9 -5.66 8.45 36.31
N LEU A 10 -4.97 8.45 37.45
CA LEU A 10 -5.40 7.78 38.66
C LEU A 10 -6.17 8.77 39.55
N SER A 11 -7.44 8.52 39.82
CA SER A 11 -8.18 9.26 40.80
C SER A 11 -7.95 8.67 42.21
N THR A 12 -7.80 9.54 43.22
CA THR A 12 -7.66 9.13 44.63
C THR A 12 -8.90 8.40 45.19
N SER A 13 -10.03 8.43 44.46
CA SER A 13 -11.25 7.71 44.81
C SER A 13 -11.29 6.25 44.38
N SER A 14 -10.34 5.80 43.53
CA SER A 14 -10.26 4.42 43.06
C SER A 14 -9.30 3.54 43.88
N VAL A 15 -8.76 4.05 44.97
CA VAL A 15 -7.88 3.30 45.89
C VAL A 15 -8.73 2.53 46.89
N SER A 16 -9.33 1.45 46.48
CA SER A 16 -9.89 0.45 47.39
C SER A 16 -8.77 -0.48 47.86
N GLY A 17 -8.03 -0.02 48.87
CA GLY A 17 -6.88 -0.73 49.45
C GLY A 17 -5.54 -0.16 48.94
N LEU A 18 -4.65 0.18 49.86
CA LEU A 18 -3.31 0.78 49.63
C LEU A 18 -2.34 -0.10 48.81
N ASN A 19 -2.77 -1.29 48.37
CA ASN A 19 -1.95 -2.30 47.75
C ASN A 19 -2.39 -2.68 46.30
N ARG A 20 -3.36 -1.99 45.72
CA ARG A 20 -3.84 -2.28 44.37
C ARG A 20 -4.01 -1.01 43.54
N ILE A 21 -3.32 -0.95 42.41
CA ILE A 21 -3.41 0.15 41.43
C ILE A 21 -3.91 -0.46 40.13
N GLU A 22 -4.96 0.15 39.53
CA GLU A 22 -5.45 -0.23 38.21
C GLU A 22 -4.75 0.63 37.16
N LEU A 23 -4.08 -0.01 36.23
CA LEU A 23 -3.52 0.63 35.05
C LEU A 23 -4.54 0.50 33.90
N ARG A 24 -5.08 1.63 33.44
CA ARG A 24 -6.08 1.67 32.36
C ARG A 24 -5.48 2.14 31.05
N ALA A 25 -5.99 1.61 29.92
CA ALA A 25 -5.65 2.09 28.60
C ALA A 25 -6.09 3.57 28.46
N PRO A 26 -5.23 4.46 27.94
CA PRO A 26 -5.56 5.88 27.75
C PRO A 26 -6.48 6.14 26.56
N PHE A 27 -6.61 5.20 25.64
CA PHE A 27 -7.45 5.25 24.45
C PHE A 27 -7.88 3.83 24.03
N ASP A 28 -8.86 3.74 23.12
CA ASP A 28 -9.29 2.48 22.54
C ASP A 28 -8.25 1.99 21.54
N GLY A 29 -7.75 0.76 21.74
CA GLY A 29 -6.68 0.22 20.91
C GLY A 29 -6.42 -1.26 21.18
N ILE A 30 -5.42 -1.80 20.50
CA ILE A 30 -4.98 -3.19 20.64
C ILE A 30 -3.63 -3.20 21.37
N VAL A 31 -3.51 -4.05 22.37
CA VAL A 31 -2.21 -4.31 23.02
C VAL A 31 -1.34 -5.10 22.06
N ILE A 32 -0.28 -4.49 21.56
CA ILE A 32 0.65 -5.10 20.60
C ILE A 32 1.86 -5.73 21.30
N GLU A 33 2.24 -5.21 22.46
CA GLU A 33 3.34 -5.75 23.26
C GLU A 33 2.99 -5.71 24.75
N LYS A 34 3.45 -6.74 25.47
CA LYS A 34 3.34 -6.87 26.91
C LYS A 34 4.72 -7.24 27.48
N HIS A 35 5.30 -6.35 28.29
CA HIS A 35 6.65 -6.49 28.84
C HIS A 35 6.63 -6.78 30.35
N LEU A 36 5.62 -7.49 30.82
CA LEU A 36 5.53 -7.78 32.25
C LEU A 36 4.97 -9.19 32.47
N SER A 37 5.46 -9.85 33.55
CA SER A 37 5.01 -11.16 33.99
C SER A 37 4.40 -11.07 35.39
N LEU A 38 3.59 -12.07 35.73
CA LEU A 38 2.99 -12.14 37.08
C LEU A 38 4.09 -12.28 38.15
N GLY A 39 4.04 -11.42 39.17
CA GLY A 39 5.02 -11.40 40.24
C GLY A 39 6.29 -10.60 39.97
N GLU A 40 6.39 -9.97 38.80
CA GLU A 40 7.53 -9.13 38.45
C GLU A 40 7.43 -7.75 39.12
N ALA A 41 8.57 -7.26 39.64
CA ALA A 41 8.66 -5.90 40.19
C ALA A 41 8.78 -4.88 39.04
N VAL A 42 7.84 -3.96 38.95
CA VAL A 42 7.80 -2.93 37.93
C VAL A 42 8.32 -1.61 38.45
N LYS A 43 9.28 -1.01 37.75
CA LYS A 43 9.80 0.32 38.06
C LYS A 43 8.82 1.42 37.58
N GLU A 44 8.91 2.62 38.16
CA GLU A 44 8.00 3.75 37.89
C GLU A 44 8.01 4.19 36.39
N ASP A 45 9.13 4.00 35.71
CA ASP A 45 9.37 4.39 34.32
C ASP A 45 9.32 3.23 33.31
N ALA A 46 8.91 2.03 33.76
CA ALA A 46 8.85 0.86 32.90
C ALA A 46 7.69 0.92 31.91
N ALA A 47 7.98 0.72 30.62
CA ALA A 47 6.96 0.51 29.61
C ALA A 47 6.43 -0.94 29.70
N VAL A 48 5.24 -1.11 30.29
CA VAL A 48 4.67 -2.44 30.56
C VAL A 48 3.75 -2.94 29.44
N PHE A 49 3.11 -2.05 28.71
CA PHE A 49 2.27 -2.35 27.56
C PHE A 49 2.51 -1.35 26.44
N THR A 50 2.51 -1.84 25.21
CA THR A 50 2.40 -0.99 24.02
C THR A 50 1.01 -1.17 23.43
N ILE A 51 0.25 -0.06 23.32
CA ILE A 51 -1.11 -0.03 22.78
C ILE A 51 -1.07 0.77 21.49
N SER A 52 -1.70 0.26 20.43
CA SER A 52 -1.79 0.94 19.15
C SER A 52 -3.23 0.99 18.66
N ASP A 53 -3.62 2.13 18.09
CA ASP A 53 -4.84 2.24 17.31
C ASP A 53 -4.54 1.74 15.90
N LEU A 54 -5.17 0.63 15.53
CA LEU A 54 -5.05 0.00 14.21
C LEU A 54 -6.29 0.22 13.33
N SER A 55 -7.15 1.18 13.67
CA SER A 55 -8.33 1.55 12.86
C SER A 55 -7.94 2.12 11.49
N GLN A 56 -6.75 2.74 11.44
CA GLN A 56 -6.07 3.14 10.20
C GLN A 56 -4.65 2.58 10.20
N VAL A 57 -4.18 2.19 9.03
CA VAL A 57 -2.79 1.74 8.84
C VAL A 57 -2.16 2.46 7.64
N TRP A 58 -0.83 2.43 7.59
CA TRP A 58 -0.08 3.05 6.53
C TRP A 58 0.66 2.01 5.71
N ALA A 59 0.59 2.12 4.39
CA ALA A 59 1.49 1.45 3.48
C ALA A 59 2.63 2.40 3.12
N GLU A 60 3.86 2.03 3.44
CA GLU A 60 5.05 2.75 3.00
C GLU A 60 5.53 2.14 1.68
N ILE A 61 5.65 2.97 0.64
CA ILE A 61 6.05 2.55 -0.69
C ILE A 61 7.29 3.31 -1.16
N ASN A 62 8.13 2.62 -1.91
CA ASN A 62 9.28 3.22 -2.56
C ASN A 62 8.92 3.50 -4.03
N VAL A 63 8.82 4.78 -4.37
CA VAL A 63 8.41 5.25 -5.69
C VAL A 63 9.65 5.59 -6.51
N PRO A 64 9.91 4.89 -7.63
CA PRO A 64 10.98 5.25 -8.54
C PRO A 64 10.84 6.68 -9.06
N ALA A 65 11.96 7.38 -9.29
CA ALA A 65 11.95 8.77 -9.73
C ALA A 65 11.12 9.01 -11.01
N LYS A 66 11.12 8.05 -11.92
CA LYS A 66 10.33 8.10 -13.18
C LYS A 66 8.82 8.10 -12.96
N ASP A 67 8.35 7.48 -11.85
CA ASP A 67 6.94 7.28 -11.55
C ASP A 67 6.39 8.36 -10.58
N LEU A 68 7.27 9.22 -10.02
CA LEU A 68 6.89 10.31 -9.12
C LEU A 68 5.82 11.26 -9.69
N PRO A 69 5.80 11.60 -10.99
CA PRO A 69 4.76 12.47 -11.54
C PRO A 69 3.34 11.89 -11.41
N ALA A 70 3.23 10.55 -11.37
CA ALA A 70 1.96 9.83 -11.22
C ALA A 70 1.52 9.66 -9.76
N VAL A 71 2.41 9.88 -8.77
CA VAL A 71 2.10 9.70 -7.35
C VAL A 71 2.00 11.06 -6.67
N ARG A 72 0.78 11.54 -6.45
CA ARG A 72 0.53 12.85 -5.84
C ARG A 72 -0.22 12.69 -4.53
N VAL A 73 0.03 13.61 -3.60
CA VAL A 73 -0.75 13.68 -2.35
C VAL A 73 -2.22 13.90 -2.68
N GLY A 74 -3.11 13.12 -2.03
CA GLY A 74 -4.53 13.11 -2.29
C GLY A 74 -4.99 12.10 -3.37
N GLU A 75 -4.06 11.49 -4.12
CA GLU A 75 -4.37 10.46 -5.12
C GLU A 75 -4.93 9.21 -4.46
N LYS A 76 -5.97 8.63 -5.06
CA LYS A 76 -6.51 7.34 -4.66
C LYS A 76 -5.75 6.21 -5.34
N VAL A 77 -5.36 5.22 -4.56
CA VAL A 77 -4.58 4.08 -5.03
C VAL A 77 -5.21 2.78 -4.56
N THR A 78 -5.01 1.71 -5.31
CA THR A 78 -5.44 0.37 -4.93
C THR A 78 -4.27 -0.36 -4.25
N ILE A 79 -4.50 -0.84 -3.05
CA ILE A 79 -3.54 -1.61 -2.27
C ILE A 79 -3.97 -3.07 -2.32
N LYS A 80 -3.05 -3.96 -2.71
CA LYS A 80 -3.28 -5.41 -2.76
C LYS A 80 -2.32 -6.10 -1.80
N ALA A 81 -2.86 -6.96 -0.95
CA ALA A 81 -2.03 -7.81 -0.10
C ALA A 81 -1.33 -8.87 -0.96
N THR A 82 -0.05 -9.18 -0.63
CA THR A 82 0.69 -10.25 -1.31
C THR A 82 0.47 -11.61 -0.66
N ALA A 83 0.09 -11.64 0.62
CA ALA A 83 -0.06 -12.86 1.41
C ALA A 83 -1.47 -13.49 1.35
N PHE A 84 -2.49 -12.72 0.94
CA PHE A 84 -3.88 -13.18 0.86
C PHE A 84 -4.63 -12.35 -0.18
N ASP A 85 -5.73 -12.92 -0.70
CA ASP A 85 -6.54 -12.23 -1.73
C ASP A 85 -7.42 -11.15 -1.10
N ALA A 86 -6.82 -9.98 -0.86
CA ALA A 86 -7.54 -8.79 -0.42
C ALA A 86 -6.98 -7.54 -1.08
N SER A 87 -7.89 -6.64 -1.40
CA SER A 87 -7.59 -5.31 -1.91
C SER A 87 -8.35 -4.25 -1.13
N ALA A 88 -7.76 -3.07 -1.01
CA ALA A 88 -8.38 -1.90 -0.41
C ALA A 88 -7.98 -0.64 -1.19
N THR A 89 -8.82 0.39 -1.11
CA THR A 89 -8.49 1.71 -1.61
C THR A 89 -7.84 2.51 -0.49
N GLY A 90 -6.69 3.10 -0.77
CA GLY A 90 -6.03 4.04 0.12
C GLY A 90 -5.85 5.40 -0.53
N THR A 91 -5.40 6.38 0.24
CA THR A 91 -5.09 7.72 -0.25
C THR A 91 -3.64 8.05 0.04
N VAL A 92 -2.93 8.58 -0.95
CA VAL A 92 -1.55 9.05 -0.77
C VAL A 92 -1.56 10.26 0.16
N ALA A 93 -1.05 10.08 1.37
CA ALA A 93 -1.01 11.13 2.39
C ALA A 93 0.29 11.94 2.36
N PHE A 94 1.37 11.32 1.87
CA PHE A 94 2.68 11.95 1.87
C PHE A 94 3.55 11.41 0.73
N VAL A 95 4.31 12.30 0.09
CA VAL A 95 5.35 11.95 -0.88
C VAL A 95 6.63 12.68 -0.46
N GLY A 96 7.69 11.92 -0.22
CA GLY A 96 8.98 12.45 0.22
C GLY A 96 9.63 13.29 -0.87
N ALA A 97 10.19 14.44 -0.48
CA ALA A 97 10.92 15.33 -1.37
C ALA A 97 12.34 14.83 -1.69
N LEU A 98 12.87 13.93 -0.87
CA LEU A 98 14.23 13.40 -1.04
C LEU A 98 14.20 12.07 -1.77
N ILE A 99 15.04 11.95 -2.78
CA ILE A 99 15.30 10.68 -3.47
C ILE A 99 16.51 10.04 -2.81
N GLY A 100 16.37 8.79 -2.36
CA GLY A 100 17.46 8.02 -1.79
C GLY A 100 18.55 7.79 -2.83
N GLU A 101 19.79 8.15 -2.51
CA GLU A 101 20.93 8.07 -3.45
C GLU A 101 21.19 6.65 -3.96
N GLN A 102 21.07 5.65 -3.08
CA GLN A 102 21.31 4.24 -3.43
C GLN A 102 20.11 3.60 -4.14
N THR A 103 18.89 3.88 -3.67
CA THR A 103 17.67 3.27 -4.18
C THR A 103 17.08 4.00 -5.38
N ARG A 104 17.42 5.28 -5.56
CA ARG A 104 16.82 6.21 -6.54
C ARG A 104 15.29 6.25 -6.46
N THR A 105 14.77 6.07 -5.26
CA THR A 105 13.34 6.10 -4.97
C THR A 105 13.02 7.16 -3.94
N ALA A 106 11.83 7.76 -4.02
CA ALA A 106 11.26 8.56 -2.95
C ALA A 106 10.31 7.70 -2.12
N LYS A 107 10.24 7.97 -0.82
CA LYS A 107 9.27 7.32 0.05
C LYS A 107 7.92 8.03 -0.08
N ALA A 108 6.85 7.25 -0.28
CA ALA A 108 5.50 7.77 -0.16
C ALA A 108 4.72 6.93 0.86
N ARG A 109 3.71 7.56 1.45
CA ARG A 109 2.85 6.94 2.46
C ARG A 109 1.41 7.01 2.01
N VAL A 110 0.78 5.85 2.01
CA VAL A 110 -0.63 5.69 1.69
C VAL A 110 -1.37 5.31 2.96
N VAL A 111 -2.40 6.07 3.31
CA VAL A 111 -3.28 5.77 4.43
C VAL A 111 -4.46 4.96 3.92
N LEU A 112 -4.81 3.91 4.66
CA LEU A 112 -5.99 3.11 4.41
C LEU A 112 -6.76 2.83 5.71
N ASP A 113 -8.07 2.82 5.60
CA ASP A 113 -8.95 2.47 6.70
C ASP A 113 -8.92 0.96 6.95
N ASN A 114 -8.91 0.57 8.21
CA ASN A 114 -8.78 -0.82 8.65
C ASN A 114 -9.86 -1.23 9.67
N PRO A 115 -11.15 -1.01 9.38
CA PRO A 115 -12.23 -1.21 10.36
C PRO A 115 -12.39 -2.67 10.81
N LYS A 116 -11.91 -3.62 10.00
CA LYS A 116 -11.97 -5.06 10.31
C LYS A 116 -10.65 -5.61 10.86
N GLY A 117 -9.60 -4.79 11.02
CA GLY A 117 -8.28 -5.23 11.49
C GLY A 117 -7.57 -6.21 10.55
N ALA A 118 -7.98 -6.29 9.27
CA ALA A 118 -7.41 -7.22 8.30
C ALA A 118 -5.97 -6.84 7.89
N TRP A 119 -5.71 -5.55 7.83
CA TRP A 119 -4.41 -5.01 7.49
C TRP A 119 -3.55 -4.89 8.74
N ARG A 120 -2.51 -5.70 8.82
CA ARG A 120 -1.62 -5.71 9.99
C ARG A 120 -0.27 -5.09 9.64
N PRO A 121 0.32 -4.28 10.54
CA PRO A 121 1.70 -3.82 10.36
C PRO A 121 2.65 -5.00 10.10
N GLY A 122 3.59 -4.80 9.17
CA GLY A 122 4.52 -5.85 8.74
C GLY A 122 4.07 -6.65 7.51
N LEU A 123 2.87 -6.45 7.00
CA LEU A 123 2.42 -7.08 5.75
C LEU A 123 3.08 -6.40 4.53
N PHE A 124 3.52 -7.23 3.57
CA PHE A 124 3.91 -6.74 2.25
C PHE A 124 2.70 -6.51 1.38
N VAL A 125 2.69 -5.37 0.69
CA VAL A 125 1.60 -4.95 -0.17
C VAL A 125 2.13 -4.43 -1.51
N ASN A 126 1.34 -4.60 -2.56
CA ASN A 126 1.53 -3.94 -3.84
C ASN A 126 0.55 -2.78 -3.94
N VAL A 127 1.05 -1.62 -4.37
CA VAL A 127 0.23 -0.42 -4.57
C VAL A 127 0.14 -0.12 -6.04
N GLU A 128 -1.07 -0.12 -6.57
CA GLU A 128 -1.38 0.22 -7.95
C GLU A 128 -1.89 1.66 -8.00
N VAL A 129 -1.20 2.49 -8.77
CA VAL A 129 -1.59 3.88 -9.03
C VAL A 129 -2.17 3.97 -10.42
N VAL A 130 -3.40 4.42 -10.54
CA VAL A 130 -4.01 4.71 -11.85
C VAL A 130 -3.67 6.14 -12.21
N SER A 131 -2.68 6.33 -13.08
CA SER A 131 -2.20 7.67 -13.45
C SER A 131 -3.06 8.37 -14.50
N GLU A 132 -3.72 7.60 -15.35
CA GLU A 132 -4.59 8.12 -16.43
C GLU A 132 -5.59 7.06 -16.89
N GLU A 133 -6.86 7.39 -16.96
CA GLU A 133 -7.83 6.60 -17.70
C GLU A 133 -7.96 7.18 -19.12
N THR A 134 -7.55 6.39 -20.10
CA THR A 134 -7.66 6.79 -21.51
C THR A 134 -8.35 5.67 -22.29
N VAL A 135 -9.33 6.04 -23.09
CA VAL A 135 -9.97 5.10 -24.01
C VAL A 135 -9.06 4.90 -25.22
N ALA A 136 -8.50 3.70 -25.35
CA ALA A 136 -7.74 3.32 -26.53
C ALA A 136 -8.66 2.59 -27.52
N PRO A 137 -8.75 3.04 -28.78
CA PRO A 137 -9.66 2.45 -29.78
C PRO A 137 -9.33 0.98 -30.11
N VAL A 138 -8.05 0.65 -30.09
CA VAL A 138 -7.56 -0.71 -30.36
C VAL A 138 -6.52 -1.07 -29.31
N THR A 139 -6.76 -2.15 -28.58
CA THR A 139 -5.81 -2.71 -27.62
C THR A 139 -5.63 -4.19 -27.84
N ILE A 140 -4.42 -4.69 -27.62
CA ILE A 140 -4.06 -6.11 -27.67
C ILE A 140 -3.42 -6.55 -26.35
N SER A 141 -3.37 -7.86 -26.08
CA SER A 141 -2.58 -8.38 -24.97
C SER A 141 -1.10 -8.05 -25.18
N ALA A 142 -0.39 -7.69 -24.11
CA ALA A 142 1.05 -7.46 -24.17
C ALA A 142 1.82 -8.70 -24.68
N ASP A 143 1.32 -9.91 -24.35
CA ASP A 143 1.91 -11.18 -24.75
C ASP A 143 1.75 -11.46 -26.26
N ALA A 144 0.81 -10.80 -26.93
CA ALA A 144 0.59 -10.94 -28.38
C ALA A 144 1.63 -10.17 -29.20
N VAL A 145 2.38 -9.27 -28.57
CA VAL A 145 3.42 -8.48 -29.24
C VAL A 145 4.70 -9.30 -29.33
N GLN A 146 5.17 -9.53 -30.55
CA GLN A 146 6.42 -10.19 -30.82
C GLN A 146 7.37 -9.25 -31.56
N ASN A 147 8.68 -9.47 -31.43
CA ASN A 147 9.67 -8.70 -32.18
C ASN A 147 10.24 -9.57 -33.30
N VAL A 148 10.09 -9.12 -34.55
CA VAL A 148 10.76 -9.74 -35.71
C VAL A 148 11.81 -8.74 -36.20
N GLY A 149 13.08 -9.04 -35.88
CA GLY A 149 14.16 -8.07 -36.01
C GLY A 149 13.96 -6.93 -35.00
N GLU A 150 13.99 -5.68 -35.48
CA GLU A 150 13.83 -4.48 -34.65
C GLU A 150 12.38 -3.92 -34.65
N LYS A 151 11.43 -4.63 -35.28
CA LYS A 151 10.05 -4.13 -35.45
C LYS A 151 9.06 -4.96 -34.61
N PRO A 152 8.19 -4.31 -33.86
CA PRO A 152 7.09 -5.00 -33.20
C PRO A 152 6.07 -5.46 -34.23
N VAL A 153 5.65 -6.72 -34.11
CA VAL A 153 4.64 -7.34 -34.97
C VAL A 153 3.61 -8.11 -34.14
N VAL A 154 2.45 -8.31 -34.71
CA VAL A 154 1.42 -9.22 -34.22
C VAL A 154 1.13 -10.25 -35.29
N PHE A 155 0.93 -11.49 -34.90
CA PHE A 155 0.57 -12.56 -35.83
C PHE A 155 -0.94 -12.64 -35.97
N LEU A 156 -1.43 -12.33 -37.18
CA LEU A 156 -2.84 -12.48 -37.52
C LEU A 156 -3.06 -13.90 -38.07
N LYS A 157 -4.15 -14.52 -37.65
CA LYS A 157 -4.57 -15.81 -38.19
C LYS A 157 -5.18 -15.60 -39.59
N VAL A 158 -4.64 -16.23 -40.61
CA VAL A 158 -5.15 -16.20 -41.99
C VAL A 158 -5.35 -17.63 -42.50
N ASP A 159 -6.10 -17.79 -43.57
CA ASP A 159 -6.27 -19.10 -44.22
C ASP A 159 -4.92 -19.65 -44.63
N GLY A 160 -4.55 -20.80 -44.02
CA GLY A 160 -3.28 -21.48 -44.28
C GLY A 160 -2.10 -21.08 -43.40
N GLY A 161 -2.28 -20.20 -42.37
CA GLY A 161 -1.19 -19.88 -41.47
C GLY A 161 -1.33 -18.60 -40.67
N PHE A 162 -0.18 -17.99 -40.40
CA PHE A 162 -0.12 -16.73 -39.65
C PHE A 162 0.64 -15.67 -40.47
N LEU A 163 0.10 -14.47 -40.51
CA LEU A 163 0.70 -13.31 -41.14
C LEU A 163 1.32 -12.40 -40.09
N ALA A 164 2.60 -12.12 -40.20
CA ALA A 164 3.26 -11.12 -39.35
C ALA A 164 2.86 -9.71 -39.77
N GLN A 165 2.04 -9.03 -38.97
CA GLN A 165 1.57 -7.69 -39.22
C GLN A 165 2.38 -6.70 -38.39
N PRO A 166 3.16 -5.79 -38.99
CA PRO A 166 3.85 -4.73 -38.27
C PRO A 166 2.85 -3.79 -37.61
N VAL A 167 3.14 -3.42 -36.36
CA VAL A 167 2.29 -2.53 -35.57
C VAL A 167 3.10 -1.39 -34.97
N LYS A 168 2.44 -0.23 -34.81
CA LYS A 168 2.98 0.85 -34.01
C LYS A 168 2.27 0.87 -32.67
N LEU A 169 3.04 0.64 -31.61
CA LEU A 169 2.52 0.56 -30.25
C LEU A 169 2.43 1.95 -29.62
N GLY A 170 1.44 2.11 -28.76
CA GLY A 170 1.22 3.28 -27.93
C GLY A 170 1.48 3.00 -26.46
N ARG A 171 0.53 3.42 -25.60
CA ARG A 171 0.60 3.27 -24.13
C ARG A 171 0.37 1.81 -23.74
N SER A 172 0.87 1.43 -22.56
CA SER A 172 0.68 0.09 -22.01
C SER A 172 0.39 0.18 -20.52
N ASP A 173 -0.51 -0.69 -20.04
CA ASP A 173 -0.80 -0.89 -18.63
C ASP A 173 -0.07 -2.13 -18.05
N GLY A 174 0.84 -2.73 -18.84
CA GLY A 174 1.56 -3.96 -18.50
C GLY A 174 0.82 -5.25 -18.85
N LYS A 175 -0.51 -5.22 -19.07
CA LYS A 175 -1.33 -6.35 -19.52
C LYS A 175 -1.82 -6.15 -20.94
N ARG A 176 -2.15 -4.93 -21.30
CA ARG A 176 -2.61 -4.53 -22.62
C ARG A 176 -1.74 -3.42 -23.18
N VAL A 177 -1.64 -3.39 -24.49
CA VAL A 177 -0.89 -2.37 -25.24
C VAL A 177 -1.82 -1.74 -26.26
N GLU A 178 -1.83 -0.43 -26.31
CA GLU A 178 -2.52 0.34 -27.34
C GLU A 178 -1.82 0.15 -28.69
N VAL A 179 -2.61 -0.01 -29.75
CA VAL A 179 -2.11 -0.05 -31.11
C VAL A 179 -2.51 1.22 -31.84
N LEU A 180 -1.53 2.05 -32.15
CA LEU A 180 -1.72 3.33 -32.84
C LEU A 180 -1.95 3.15 -34.35
N SER A 181 -1.33 2.10 -34.94
CA SER A 181 -1.51 1.78 -36.35
C SER A 181 -1.08 0.33 -36.64
N GLY A 182 -1.58 -0.24 -37.72
CA GLY A 182 -1.28 -1.59 -38.17
C GLY A 182 -2.41 -2.59 -37.93
N LEU A 183 -3.34 -2.32 -36.99
CA LEU A 183 -4.51 -3.16 -36.73
C LEU A 183 -5.80 -2.33 -36.76
N LYS A 184 -6.92 -3.00 -37.03
CA LYS A 184 -8.28 -2.47 -36.88
C LYS A 184 -9.03 -3.32 -35.88
N ALA A 185 -10.01 -2.75 -35.21
CA ALA A 185 -10.88 -3.49 -34.30
C ALA A 185 -11.60 -4.63 -35.03
N GLY A 186 -11.62 -5.83 -34.47
CA GLY A 186 -12.28 -7.02 -35.05
C GLY A 186 -11.43 -7.82 -36.04
N MET A 187 -10.15 -7.51 -36.23
CA MET A 187 -9.24 -8.41 -36.95
C MET A 187 -9.00 -9.70 -36.16
N PRO A 188 -8.94 -10.88 -36.82
CA PRO A 188 -8.76 -12.18 -36.18
C PRO A 188 -7.37 -12.39 -35.60
#